data_05797a4ab4e3e1bc8f9b8697b5f76c96
#
_entry.id   05797a4ab4e3e1bc8f9b8697b5f76c96
#
_cell.length_a   1.000
_cell.length_b   1.000
_cell.length_c   1.000
_cell.angle_alpha   90.00
_cell.angle_beta   90.00
_cell.angle_gamma   90.00
#
_symmetry.space_group_name_H-M   'P 1'
#
loop_
_entity.id
_entity.type
_entity.pdbx_description
1 polymer ?
#
loop_
_entity_poly.entity_id
_entity_poly.type
_entity_poly.pdbx_seq_one_letter_code
_entity_poly.pdbx_strand_id
1 'polypeptide(L)'
;QPSAVHGICGNFFYTPSTGEEVMMNDPQYLRTPTIFQKFYEQGAKIAVITAKDKLRSLLGNGLKFDENRAICFSSEKSDQATLELNGIEKVNDWLQTPVPEVYSQDLSEFVMKAGVKILNEYQPDIMYLSTTDFIQHKYEPGHEVANKFYSMFDHYIGLLNEKDISLVVTADHGMKAKTNTSGEPNAIFLEDFLKEKFPQDNFKVILPITDPYVVHHGSLGSFAMIYAENQELISKAIEEIKNIPEIEEVLSKQEACKIYHLPEDRSGDIVCMSSESFTIGSTKSKHDLSSLKEPLRSHGGLHEREVPFIINSPNMDITTLGQIYNYDAFYYAAHMANK
;
A
#
# COMPACT_ATOMS: atom_id res chain seq x y z
N GLN A 1 4.34 2.00 13.53
CA GLN A 1 4.86 3.39 13.66
C GLN A 1 4.34 4.22 12.50
N PRO A 2 4.05 5.52 12.70
CA PRO A 2 3.58 6.41 11.63
C PRO A 2 4.69 6.76 10.62
N SER A 3 4.29 7.25 9.43
CA SER A 3 5.20 7.59 8.33
C SER A 3 6.27 8.62 8.71
N ALA A 4 5.96 9.57 9.58
CA ALA A 4 6.94 10.52 10.13
C ALA A 4 8.14 9.84 10.81
N VAL A 5 7.93 8.64 11.38
CA VAL A 5 8.96 7.88 12.09
C VAL A 5 9.74 6.96 11.16
N HIS A 6 9.04 6.13 10.36
CA HIS A 6 9.72 5.18 9.47
C HIS A 6 10.14 5.76 8.12
N GLY A 7 9.66 6.96 7.75
CA GLY A 7 10.09 7.70 6.59
C GLY A 7 9.38 7.39 5.27
N ILE A 8 8.63 6.30 5.15
CA ILE A 8 7.92 5.95 3.92
C ILE A 8 6.51 6.56 3.97
N CYS A 9 6.26 7.58 3.16
CA CYS A 9 4.99 8.31 3.15
C CYS A 9 4.13 8.03 1.89
N GLY A 10 4.60 7.19 1.00
CA GLY A 10 3.95 6.83 -0.26
C GLY A 10 4.94 6.13 -1.17
N ASN A 11 4.60 5.96 -2.44
CA ASN A 11 5.52 5.37 -3.40
C ASN A 11 6.56 6.37 -3.92
N PHE A 12 6.21 7.66 -3.97
CA PHE A 12 7.07 8.72 -4.48
C PHE A 12 7.08 9.95 -3.56
N PHE A 13 8.22 10.63 -3.54
CA PHE A 13 8.35 12.02 -3.08
C PHE A 13 9.18 12.81 -4.08
N TYR A 14 9.15 14.14 -3.96
CA TYR A 14 9.92 15.03 -4.82
C TYR A 14 11.01 15.74 -4.01
N THR A 15 12.19 15.85 -4.61
CA THR A 15 13.33 16.57 -4.03
C THR A 15 13.50 17.89 -4.76
N PRO A 16 13.03 19.02 -4.24
CA PRO A 16 13.11 20.31 -4.94
C PRO A 16 14.53 20.73 -5.31
N SER A 17 15.53 20.38 -4.50
CA SER A 17 16.94 20.75 -4.75
C SER A 17 17.57 20.04 -5.95
N THR A 18 17.10 18.86 -6.33
CA THR A 18 17.59 18.08 -7.48
C THR A 18 16.60 18.05 -8.64
N GLY A 19 15.33 18.39 -8.39
CA GLY A 19 14.24 18.27 -9.36
C GLY A 19 13.79 16.82 -9.61
N GLU A 20 14.16 15.89 -8.75
CA GLU A 20 13.91 14.45 -8.95
C GLU A 20 12.65 13.97 -8.23
N GLU A 21 11.88 13.14 -8.91
CA GLU A 21 10.85 12.30 -8.33
C GLU A 21 11.50 10.98 -7.88
N VAL A 22 11.51 10.73 -6.58
CA VAL A 22 12.20 9.61 -5.97
C VAL A 22 11.21 8.52 -5.57
N MET A 23 11.41 7.31 -6.12
CA MET A 23 10.62 6.14 -5.72
C MET A 23 11.18 5.56 -4.42
N MET A 24 10.32 5.45 -3.38
CA MET A 24 10.68 4.92 -2.06
C MET A 24 10.60 3.38 -2.02
N ASN A 25 11.33 2.71 -2.89
CA ASN A 25 11.38 1.24 -3.00
C ASN A 25 12.69 0.61 -2.50
N ASP A 26 13.64 1.43 -2.04
CA ASP A 26 14.91 0.99 -1.50
C ASP A 26 14.90 1.09 0.03
N PRO A 27 15.42 0.08 0.76
CA PRO A 27 15.56 0.10 2.22
C PRO A 27 16.30 1.31 2.80
N GLN A 28 17.17 1.98 2.01
CA GLN A 28 17.84 3.22 2.45
C GLN A 28 16.87 4.34 2.86
N TYR A 29 15.62 4.30 2.37
CA TYR A 29 14.61 5.28 2.74
C TYR A 29 13.93 4.99 4.08
N LEU A 30 14.11 3.78 4.63
CA LEU A 30 13.65 3.43 5.97
C LEU A 30 14.53 4.10 7.04
N ARG A 31 13.90 4.77 7.98
CA ARG A 31 14.58 5.47 9.11
C ARG A 31 14.63 4.64 10.38
N THR A 32 13.91 3.55 10.40
CA THR A 32 13.82 2.65 11.55
C THR A 32 13.92 1.21 11.12
N PRO A 33 14.39 0.32 12.01
CA PRO A 33 14.32 -1.12 11.77
C PRO A 33 12.88 -1.59 11.52
N THR A 34 12.72 -2.64 10.71
CA THR A 34 11.43 -3.30 10.57
C THR A 34 11.06 -4.06 11.84
N ILE A 35 9.78 -4.35 12.03
CA ILE A 35 9.34 -5.22 13.13
C ILE A 35 9.94 -6.63 12.98
N PHE A 36 10.10 -7.12 11.77
CA PHE A 36 10.70 -8.43 11.49
C PHE A 36 12.17 -8.48 11.90
N GLN A 37 12.94 -7.42 11.60
CA GLN A 37 14.32 -7.31 12.10
C GLN A 37 14.36 -7.36 13.63
N LYS A 38 13.46 -6.65 14.31
CA LYS A 38 13.44 -6.63 15.79
C LYS A 38 13.14 -7.99 16.40
N PHE A 39 12.18 -8.74 15.86
CA PHE A 39 11.91 -10.10 16.32
C PHE A 39 13.04 -11.06 15.96
N TYR A 40 13.62 -10.91 14.74
CA TYR A 40 14.77 -11.71 14.32
C TYR A 40 15.97 -11.53 15.25
N GLU A 41 16.29 -10.29 15.65
CA GLU A 41 17.36 -9.96 16.63
C GLU A 41 17.11 -10.60 18.01
N GLN A 42 15.86 -10.89 18.35
CA GLN A 42 15.46 -11.59 19.57
C GLN A 42 15.43 -13.12 19.44
N GLY A 43 15.82 -13.65 18.30
CA GLY A 43 15.94 -15.09 18.06
C GLY A 43 14.75 -15.72 17.33
N ALA A 44 13.71 -14.96 16.98
CA ALA A 44 12.54 -15.48 16.31
C ALA A 44 12.83 -15.98 14.88
N LYS A 45 12.11 -17.01 14.46
CA LYS A 45 12.03 -17.47 13.07
C LYS A 45 10.99 -16.63 12.32
N ILE A 46 11.41 -16.04 11.21
CA ILE A 46 10.62 -15.07 10.45
C ILE A 46 10.28 -15.64 9.06
N ALA A 47 9.03 -15.47 8.62
CA ALA A 47 8.64 -15.68 7.24
C ALA A 47 7.88 -14.45 6.71
N VAL A 48 8.36 -13.88 5.61
CA VAL A 48 7.72 -12.74 4.92
C VAL A 48 7.50 -13.13 3.47
N ILE A 49 6.25 -13.22 3.06
CA ILE A 49 5.88 -13.56 1.68
C ILE A 49 5.02 -12.43 1.15
N THR A 50 5.47 -11.80 0.08
CA THR A 50 4.77 -10.67 -0.54
C THR A 50 4.38 -10.99 -1.97
N ALA A 51 3.31 -10.38 -2.45
CA ALA A 51 2.98 -10.45 -3.86
C ALA A 51 4.01 -9.69 -4.70
N LYS A 52 4.38 -8.47 -4.26
CA LYS A 52 5.29 -7.57 -4.97
C LYS A 52 6.71 -7.56 -4.38
N ASP A 53 7.71 -7.59 -5.25
CA ASP A 53 9.12 -7.64 -4.85
C ASP A 53 9.61 -6.35 -4.17
N LYS A 54 9.06 -5.22 -4.55
CA LYS A 54 9.32 -3.94 -3.89
C LYS A 54 9.06 -4.00 -2.38
N LEU A 55 7.90 -4.52 -1.98
CA LEU A 55 7.54 -4.64 -0.58
C LEU A 55 8.43 -5.66 0.14
N ARG A 56 8.75 -6.79 -0.51
CA ARG A 56 9.71 -7.78 0.00
C ARG A 56 11.04 -7.14 0.38
N SER A 57 11.58 -6.29 -0.49
CA SER A 57 12.85 -5.60 -0.25
C SER A 57 12.82 -4.73 1.00
N LEU A 58 11.76 -3.96 1.18
CA LEU A 58 11.59 -3.09 2.37
C LEU A 58 11.42 -3.91 3.65
N LEU A 59 10.54 -4.92 3.63
CA LEU A 59 10.23 -5.73 4.80
C LEU A 59 11.36 -6.68 5.20
N GLY A 60 12.13 -7.16 4.23
CA GLY A 60 13.29 -8.02 4.46
C GLY A 60 14.53 -7.27 5.00
N ASN A 61 14.47 -5.94 5.06
CA ASN A 61 15.61 -5.14 5.55
C ASN A 61 16.00 -5.53 6.98
N GLY A 62 17.28 -5.86 7.17
CA GLY A 62 17.85 -6.29 8.44
C GLY A 62 17.69 -7.77 8.78
N LEU A 63 17.04 -8.58 7.93
CA LEU A 63 17.03 -10.03 8.05
C LEU A 63 18.34 -10.61 7.47
N LYS A 64 18.82 -11.73 8.09
CA LYS A 64 19.92 -12.53 7.58
C LYS A 64 19.43 -13.92 7.24
N PHE A 65 19.87 -14.47 6.11
CA PHE A 65 19.36 -15.70 5.55
C PHE A 65 20.30 -16.91 5.70
N ASP A 66 21.49 -16.70 6.24
CA ASP A 66 22.53 -17.72 6.44
C ASP A 66 22.30 -18.64 7.65
N GLU A 67 21.42 -18.22 8.59
CA GLU A 67 21.17 -18.94 9.84
C GLU A 67 19.90 -19.82 9.81
N ASN A 68 19.26 -19.97 8.66
CA ASN A 68 17.97 -20.69 8.50
C ASN A 68 16.87 -20.23 9.47
N ARG A 69 16.89 -18.93 9.86
CA ARG A 69 15.90 -18.30 10.75
C ARG A 69 15.04 -17.25 10.04
N ALA A 70 15.27 -17.00 8.78
CA ALA A 70 14.46 -16.08 7.98
C ALA A 70 14.18 -16.65 6.60
N ILE A 71 12.94 -16.43 6.14
CA ILE A 71 12.50 -16.62 4.76
C ILE A 71 11.83 -15.32 4.34
N CYS A 72 12.25 -14.74 3.21
CA CYS A 72 11.65 -13.52 2.68
C CYS A 72 11.71 -13.52 1.14
N PHE A 73 10.58 -13.74 0.48
CA PHE A 73 10.49 -13.73 -0.97
C PHE A 73 9.19 -13.14 -1.48
N SER A 74 9.12 -12.85 -2.78
CA SER A 74 7.91 -12.39 -3.46
C SER A 74 7.40 -13.41 -4.46
N SER A 75 6.08 -13.48 -4.68
CA SER A 75 5.52 -14.30 -5.75
C SER A 75 5.89 -13.76 -7.14
N GLU A 76 6.04 -12.43 -7.27
CA GLU A 76 6.45 -11.75 -8.51
C GLU A 76 7.81 -12.23 -9.05
N LYS A 77 8.74 -12.56 -8.16
CA LYS A 77 10.10 -13.02 -8.48
C LYS A 77 10.45 -14.33 -7.79
N SER A 78 9.49 -15.22 -7.67
CA SER A 78 9.67 -16.50 -6.98
C SER A 78 10.71 -17.42 -7.62
N ASP A 79 10.90 -17.30 -8.93
CA ASP A 79 11.91 -18.02 -9.73
C ASP A 79 13.36 -17.50 -9.49
N GLN A 80 13.50 -16.28 -8.94
CA GLN A 80 14.79 -15.65 -8.67
C GLN A 80 15.23 -15.82 -7.20
N ALA A 81 14.40 -16.48 -6.38
CA ALA A 81 14.71 -16.68 -4.97
C ALA A 81 15.92 -17.60 -4.79
N THR A 82 16.85 -17.19 -3.92
CA THR A 82 18.06 -17.94 -3.56
C THR A 82 18.16 -18.10 -2.05
N LEU A 83 18.88 -19.14 -1.60
CA LEU A 83 19.15 -19.31 -0.17
C LEU A 83 19.84 -18.11 0.45
N GLU A 84 20.79 -17.52 -0.27
CA GLU A 84 21.59 -16.38 0.19
C GLU A 84 20.76 -15.11 0.40
N LEU A 85 19.83 -14.81 -0.51
CA LEU A 85 19.07 -13.55 -0.52
C LEU A 85 17.64 -13.67 0.06
N ASN A 86 17.15 -14.91 0.19
CA ASN A 86 15.73 -15.14 0.52
C ASN A 86 15.52 -16.21 1.60
N GLY A 87 16.56 -16.98 1.96
CA GLY A 87 16.44 -18.10 2.89
C GLY A 87 15.70 -19.32 2.33
N ILE A 88 15.37 -19.28 1.05
CA ILE A 88 14.70 -20.36 0.31
C ILE A 88 15.09 -20.29 -1.16
N GLU A 89 15.17 -21.42 -1.83
CA GLU A 89 15.42 -21.50 -3.28
C GLU A 89 14.41 -22.43 -3.97
N LYS A 90 14.38 -22.39 -5.30
CA LYS A 90 13.50 -23.23 -6.14
C LYS A 90 12.05 -23.20 -5.68
N VAL A 91 11.59 -21.99 -5.35
CA VAL A 91 10.26 -21.80 -4.74
C VAL A 91 9.14 -22.36 -5.62
N ASN A 92 9.24 -22.23 -6.94
CA ASN A 92 8.23 -22.73 -7.87
C ASN A 92 8.15 -24.26 -7.88
N ASP A 93 9.30 -24.96 -7.86
CA ASP A 93 9.35 -26.43 -7.76
C ASP A 93 8.85 -26.88 -6.40
N TRP A 94 9.28 -26.23 -5.33
CA TRP A 94 8.84 -26.54 -3.97
C TRP A 94 7.33 -26.36 -3.82
N LEU A 95 6.75 -25.25 -4.35
CA LEU A 95 5.33 -24.97 -4.27
C LEU A 95 4.51 -25.72 -5.34
N GLN A 96 5.17 -26.33 -6.34
CA GLN A 96 4.54 -26.94 -7.52
C GLN A 96 3.58 -25.97 -8.23
N THR A 97 4.06 -24.74 -8.40
CA THR A 97 3.26 -23.64 -8.96
C THR A 97 4.19 -22.79 -9.83
N PRO A 98 3.82 -22.47 -11.09
CA PRO A 98 4.63 -21.61 -11.94
C PRO A 98 4.69 -20.20 -11.38
N VAL A 99 5.61 -19.37 -11.90
CA VAL A 99 5.62 -17.92 -11.60
C VAL A 99 4.30 -17.34 -12.08
N PRO A 100 3.53 -16.69 -11.20
CA PRO A 100 2.26 -16.10 -11.61
C PRO A 100 2.49 -14.84 -12.45
N GLU A 101 1.54 -14.53 -13.32
CA GLU A 101 1.55 -13.26 -14.03
C GLU A 101 1.36 -12.09 -13.06
N VAL A 102 2.12 -11.00 -13.27
CA VAL A 102 2.15 -9.83 -12.37
C VAL A 102 0.76 -9.19 -12.22
N TYR A 103 -0.04 -9.22 -13.29
CA TYR A 103 -1.38 -8.63 -13.33
C TYR A 103 -2.47 -9.72 -13.32
N SER A 104 -2.40 -10.63 -12.36
CA SER A 104 -3.39 -11.67 -12.15
C SER A 104 -3.75 -11.86 -10.67
N GLN A 105 -4.88 -12.49 -10.40
CA GLN A 105 -5.25 -12.93 -9.05
C GLN A 105 -4.29 -13.99 -8.49
N ASP A 106 -3.63 -14.74 -9.39
CA ASP A 106 -2.75 -15.85 -9.04
C ASP A 106 -1.54 -15.39 -8.26
N LEU A 107 -1.14 -14.10 -8.41
CA LEU A 107 -0.08 -13.49 -7.63
C LEU A 107 -0.38 -13.52 -6.12
N SER A 108 -1.64 -13.22 -5.77
CA SER A 108 -2.12 -13.27 -4.37
C SER A 108 -2.36 -14.70 -3.90
N GLU A 109 -2.90 -15.56 -4.76
CA GLU A 109 -3.12 -16.99 -4.42
C GLU A 109 -1.80 -17.69 -4.13
N PHE A 110 -0.75 -17.39 -4.91
CA PHE A 110 0.60 -17.91 -4.68
C PHE A 110 1.11 -17.59 -3.27
N VAL A 111 0.92 -16.33 -2.81
CA VAL A 111 1.30 -15.90 -1.45
C VAL A 111 0.59 -16.75 -0.40
N MET A 112 -0.71 -16.92 -0.53
CA MET A 112 -1.53 -17.66 0.43
C MET A 112 -1.17 -19.14 0.45
N LYS A 113 -1.00 -19.76 -0.71
CA LYS A 113 -0.57 -21.16 -0.86
C LYS A 113 0.82 -21.39 -0.24
N ALA A 114 1.76 -20.48 -0.52
CA ALA A 114 3.10 -20.51 0.06
C ALA A 114 3.06 -20.33 1.59
N GLY A 115 2.21 -19.45 2.09
CA GLY A 115 2.02 -19.23 3.53
C GLY A 115 1.59 -20.48 4.26
N VAL A 116 0.57 -21.18 3.75
CA VAL A 116 0.10 -22.46 4.33
C VAL A 116 1.23 -23.50 4.34
N LYS A 117 1.98 -23.60 3.25
CA LYS A 117 3.08 -24.58 3.15
C LYS A 117 4.26 -24.23 4.07
N ILE A 118 4.65 -22.95 4.16
CA ILE A 118 5.68 -22.45 5.08
C ILE A 118 5.26 -22.71 6.54
N LEU A 119 4.02 -22.46 6.89
CA LEU A 119 3.53 -22.73 8.24
C LEU A 119 3.69 -24.19 8.63
N ASN A 120 3.40 -25.11 7.71
CA ASN A 120 3.49 -26.55 7.97
C ASN A 120 4.95 -27.07 8.04
N GLU A 121 5.83 -26.61 7.15
CA GLU A 121 7.17 -27.16 6.97
C GLU A 121 8.26 -26.40 7.75
N TYR A 122 8.14 -25.08 7.81
CA TYR A 122 9.14 -24.22 8.41
C TYR A 122 8.79 -23.76 9.82
N GLN A 123 7.49 -23.64 10.13
CA GLN A 123 6.97 -23.26 11.45
C GLN A 123 7.61 -21.97 11.98
N PRO A 124 7.40 -20.81 11.33
CA PRO A 124 7.93 -19.54 11.79
C PRO A 124 7.22 -19.09 13.08
N ASP A 125 7.93 -18.35 13.92
CA ASP A 125 7.34 -17.67 15.10
C ASP A 125 6.46 -16.49 14.66
N ILE A 126 6.85 -15.82 13.57
CA ILE A 126 6.09 -14.72 12.95
C ILE A 126 6.06 -14.92 11.45
N MET A 127 4.86 -14.85 10.87
CA MET A 127 4.66 -14.88 9.44
C MET A 127 3.83 -13.68 8.97
N TYR A 128 4.24 -13.08 7.87
CA TYR A 128 3.52 -12.00 7.19
C TYR A 128 3.24 -12.37 5.75
N LEU A 129 1.97 -12.30 5.38
CA LEU A 129 1.49 -12.58 4.03
C LEU A 129 0.87 -11.30 3.45
N SER A 130 1.39 -10.81 2.33
CA SER A 130 0.88 -9.61 1.66
C SER A 130 0.44 -9.93 0.25
N THR A 131 -0.83 -9.70 -0.03
CA THR A 131 -1.45 -9.85 -1.35
C THR A 131 -1.40 -8.55 -2.15
N THR A 132 -2.00 -8.51 -3.35
CA THR A 132 -2.26 -7.29 -4.11
C THR A 132 -3.74 -7.00 -4.16
N ASP A 133 -4.07 -5.76 -4.42
CA ASP A 133 -5.41 -5.22 -4.61
C ASP A 133 -5.85 -5.16 -6.10
N PHE A 134 -5.19 -5.95 -6.96
CA PHE A 134 -5.49 -6.00 -8.40
C PHE A 134 -6.97 -6.23 -8.71
N ILE A 135 -7.60 -7.16 -7.99
CA ILE A 135 -9.02 -7.46 -8.17
C ILE A 135 -9.89 -6.30 -7.73
N GLN A 136 -9.55 -5.65 -6.62
CA GLN A 136 -10.30 -4.53 -6.06
C GLN A 136 -10.27 -3.28 -6.94
N HIS A 137 -9.16 -3.07 -7.67
CA HIS A 137 -9.07 -2.01 -8.68
C HIS A 137 -9.98 -2.22 -9.88
N LYS A 138 -10.33 -3.48 -10.21
CA LYS A 138 -11.12 -3.81 -11.39
C LYS A 138 -12.59 -4.09 -11.11
N TYR A 139 -12.87 -4.74 -9.98
CA TYR A 139 -14.18 -5.30 -9.71
C TYR A 139 -14.70 -4.85 -8.36
N GLU A 140 -15.94 -4.36 -8.35
CA GLU A 140 -16.61 -3.96 -7.12
C GLU A 140 -17.01 -5.16 -6.26
N PRO A 141 -17.25 -4.94 -4.96
CA PRO A 141 -17.83 -5.97 -4.09
C PRO A 141 -19.15 -6.51 -4.65
N GLY A 142 -19.32 -7.83 -4.67
CA GLY A 142 -20.46 -8.51 -5.25
C GLY A 142 -20.29 -8.95 -6.69
N HIS A 143 -19.32 -8.41 -7.43
CA HIS A 143 -18.99 -8.91 -8.75
C HIS A 143 -18.45 -10.36 -8.68
N GLU A 144 -18.80 -11.19 -9.68
CA GLU A 144 -18.43 -12.63 -9.67
C GLU A 144 -16.92 -12.87 -9.49
N VAL A 145 -16.09 -12.09 -10.16
CA VAL A 145 -14.62 -12.19 -10.06
C VAL A 145 -14.13 -11.82 -8.66
N ALA A 146 -14.67 -10.73 -8.08
CA ALA A 146 -14.34 -10.34 -6.72
C ALA A 146 -14.77 -11.41 -5.70
N ASN A 147 -15.97 -11.97 -5.86
CA ASN A 147 -16.46 -13.02 -4.98
C ASN A 147 -15.61 -14.30 -5.07
N LYS A 148 -15.15 -14.69 -6.27
CA LYS A 148 -14.21 -15.80 -6.45
C LYS A 148 -12.88 -15.55 -5.75
N PHE A 149 -12.34 -14.35 -5.85
CA PHE A 149 -11.11 -13.95 -5.16
C PHE A 149 -11.27 -14.05 -3.64
N TYR A 150 -12.36 -13.50 -3.09
CA TYR A 150 -12.60 -13.59 -1.65
C TYR A 150 -12.88 -15.02 -1.17
N SER A 151 -13.53 -15.85 -1.98
CA SER A 151 -13.71 -17.27 -1.65
C SER A 151 -12.39 -18.04 -1.64
N MET A 152 -11.48 -17.75 -2.56
CA MET A 152 -10.12 -18.29 -2.55
C MET A 152 -9.38 -17.85 -1.28
N PHE A 153 -9.45 -16.56 -0.96
CA PHE A 153 -8.79 -15.99 0.21
C PHE A 153 -9.33 -16.62 1.51
N ASP A 154 -10.64 -16.72 1.65
CA ASP A 154 -11.33 -17.37 2.78
C ASP A 154 -10.90 -18.83 2.94
N HIS A 155 -10.80 -19.58 1.85
CA HIS A 155 -10.30 -20.96 1.87
C HIS A 155 -8.91 -21.07 2.52
N TYR A 156 -7.95 -20.23 2.09
CA TYR A 156 -6.60 -20.27 2.67
C TYR A 156 -6.55 -19.76 4.11
N ILE A 157 -7.34 -18.75 4.45
CA ILE A 157 -7.52 -18.30 5.83
C ILE A 157 -8.07 -19.44 6.70
N GLY A 158 -9.03 -20.21 6.18
CA GLY A 158 -9.55 -21.41 6.84
C GLY A 158 -8.44 -22.43 7.15
N LEU A 159 -7.59 -22.76 6.15
CA LEU A 159 -6.46 -23.68 6.33
C LEU A 159 -5.43 -23.18 7.37
N LEU A 160 -5.19 -21.86 7.41
CA LEU A 160 -4.32 -21.27 8.43
C LEU A 160 -4.97 -21.34 9.82
N ASN A 161 -6.27 -21.06 9.90
CA ASN A 161 -7.03 -21.05 11.16
C ASN A 161 -7.24 -22.45 11.79
N GLU A 162 -7.06 -23.52 11.02
CA GLU A 162 -7.02 -24.90 11.55
C GLU A 162 -5.78 -25.18 12.42
N LYS A 163 -4.79 -24.29 12.39
CA LYS A 163 -3.55 -24.41 13.16
C LYS A 163 -3.67 -23.65 14.48
N ASP A 164 -2.89 -24.07 15.46
CA ASP A 164 -2.77 -23.35 16.74
C ASP A 164 -1.87 -22.13 16.57
N ILE A 165 -2.45 -21.08 15.95
CA ILE A 165 -1.78 -19.80 15.68
C ILE A 165 -2.66 -18.62 16.05
N SER A 166 -2.03 -17.49 16.33
CA SER A 166 -2.70 -16.20 16.38
C SER A 166 -2.76 -15.60 14.98
N LEU A 167 -3.95 -15.42 14.45
CA LEU A 167 -4.18 -14.90 13.10
C LEU A 167 -4.88 -13.55 13.14
N VAL A 168 -4.30 -12.56 12.46
CA VAL A 168 -4.91 -11.25 12.22
C VAL A 168 -4.94 -10.97 10.72
N VAL A 169 -6.10 -10.56 10.23
CA VAL A 169 -6.32 -10.16 8.83
C VAL A 169 -6.74 -8.70 8.82
N THR A 170 -6.05 -7.89 8.02
CA THR A 170 -6.37 -6.48 7.81
C THR A 170 -5.99 -6.06 6.39
N ALA A 171 -6.28 -4.81 6.02
CA ALA A 171 -5.83 -4.19 4.78
C ALA A 171 -5.10 -2.88 5.07
N ASP A 172 -4.31 -2.41 4.12
CA ASP A 172 -3.62 -1.11 4.17
C ASP A 172 -4.57 0.05 3.85
N HIS A 173 -5.54 -0.15 2.95
CA HIS A 173 -6.58 0.81 2.59
C HIS A 173 -7.83 0.09 2.06
N GLY A 174 -8.93 0.83 1.97
CA GLY A 174 -10.13 0.45 1.25
C GLY A 174 -10.05 0.76 -0.24
N MET A 175 -11.19 0.67 -0.95
CA MET A 175 -11.28 0.93 -2.39
C MET A 175 -12.66 1.50 -2.74
N LYS A 176 -12.70 2.56 -3.55
CA LYS A 176 -13.94 3.20 -4.00
C LYS A 176 -14.01 3.35 -5.51
N ALA A 177 -15.23 3.37 -6.04
CA ALA A 177 -15.46 3.76 -7.42
C ALA A 177 -15.16 5.25 -7.62
N LYS A 178 -14.46 5.58 -8.70
CA LYS A 178 -14.04 6.94 -9.07
C LYS A 178 -14.64 7.33 -10.43
N THR A 179 -15.93 7.11 -10.55
CA THR A 179 -16.70 7.34 -11.78
C THR A 179 -17.96 8.12 -11.50
N ASN A 180 -18.47 8.80 -12.51
CA ASN A 180 -19.78 9.41 -12.48
C ASN A 180 -20.89 8.35 -12.68
N THR A 181 -22.14 8.80 -12.67
CA THR A 181 -23.32 7.93 -12.84
C THR A 181 -23.40 7.26 -14.21
N SER A 182 -22.65 7.75 -15.21
CA SER A 182 -22.54 7.17 -16.55
C SER A 182 -21.38 6.17 -16.67
N GLY A 183 -20.59 5.98 -15.60
CA GLY A 183 -19.43 5.10 -15.58
C GLY A 183 -18.14 5.74 -16.11
N GLU A 184 -18.16 7.04 -16.45
CA GLU A 184 -16.97 7.75 -16.89
C GLU A 184 -16.06 8.13 -15.72
N PRO A 185 -14.73 8.08 -15.86
CA PRO A 185 -13.80 8.38 -14.79
C PRO A 185 -13.85 9.85 -14.36
N ASN A 186 -13.88 10.06 -13.07
CA ASN A 186 -13.80 11.39 -12.45
C ASN A 186 -12.36 11.69 -12.04
N ALA A 187 -11.71 12.62 -12.75
CA ALA A 187 -10.34 13.02 -12.46
C ALA A 187 -10.17 14.54 -12.50
N ILE A 188 -9.47 15.07 -11.50
CA ILE A 188 -9.08 16.47 -11.37
C ILE A 188 -7.60 16.57 -11.71
N PHE A 189 -7.21 17.43 -12.65
CA PHE A 189 -5.82 17.61 -13.04
C PHE A 189 -5.25 18.88 -12.40
N LEU A 190 -4.64 18.73 -11.23
CA LEU A 190 -4.23 19.86 -10.39
C LEU A 190 -3.07 20.68 -10.97
N GLU A 191 -2.14 20.06 -11.70
CA GLU A 191 -1.03 20.79 -12.31
C GLU A 191 -1.53 21.69 -13.46
N ASP A 192 -2.50 21.18 -14.28
CA ASP A 192 -3.16 21.99 -15.30
C ASP A 192 -3.96 23.15 -14.69
N PHE A 193 -4.74 22.87 -13.63
CA PHE A 193 -5.51 23.89 -12.90
C PHE A 193 -4.61 24.98 -12.34
N LEU A 194 -3.53 24.62 -11.67
CA LEU A 194 -2.58 25.59 -11.10
C LEU A 194 -1.86 26.38 -12.18
N LYS A 195 -1.54 25.77 -13.32
CA LYS A 195 -0.94 26.48 -14.46
C LYS A 195 -1.89 27.50 -15.10
N GLU A 196 -3.20 27.22 -15.11
CA GLU A 196 -4.21 28.19 -15.56
C GLU A 196 -4.31 29.39 -14.59
N LYS A 197 -4.32 29.12 -13.28
CA LYS A 197 -4.44 30.16 -12.23
C LYS A 197 -3.16 30.98 -12.05
N PHE A 198 -2.01 30.36 -12.22
CA PHE A 198 -0.68 30.94 -12.01
C PHE A 198 0.22 30.71 -13.23
N PRO A 199 -0.07 31.35 -14.39
CA PRO A 199 0.60 31.03 -15.67
C PRO A 199 2.10 31.35 -15.70
N GLN A 200 2.60 32.18 -14.81
CA GLN A 200 4.02 32.57 -14.72
C GLN A 200 4.81 31.74 -13.70
N ASP A 201 4.14 30.91 -12.92
CA ASP A 201 4.74 30.16 -11.83
C ASP A 201 4.65 28.65 -12.09
N ASN A 202 5.51 27.89 -11.41
CA ASN A 202 5.55 26.44 -11.54
C ASN A 202 5.13 25.77 -10.24
N PHE A 203 4.22 24.82 -10.39
CA PHE A 203 3.81 23.90 -9.36
C PHE A 203 4.07 22.48 -9.85
N LYS A 204 4.64 21.64 -8.99
CA LYS A 204 4.85 20.24 -9.28
C LYS A 204 3.85 19.41 -8.46
N VAL A 205 3.02 18.64 -9.13
CA VAL A 205 2.08 17.72 -8.48
C VAL A 205 2.67 16.31 -8.48
N ILE A 206 2.83 15.76 -7.30
CA ILE A 206 3.29 14.39 -7.06
C ILE A 206 2.12 13.54 -6.60
N LEU A 207 1.92 12.43 -7.28
CA LEU A 207 0.94 11.40 -6.94
C LEU A 207 1.67 10.27 -6.22
N PRO A 208 1.63 10.21 -4.88
CA PRO A 208 2.44 9.27 -4.12
C PRO A 208 1.92 7.82 -4.16
N ILE A 209 0.75 7.62 -4.75
CA ILE A 209 0.16 6.30 -4.97
C ILE A 209 0.61 5.82 -6.35
N THR A 210 1.07 4.59 -6.49
CA THR A 210 1.35 3.96 -7.77
C THR A 210 0.39 2.82 -7.98
N ASP A 211 -0.46 2.98 -8.98
CA ASP A 211 -1.38 1.94 -9.41
C ASP A 211 -0.95 1.44 -10.79
N PRO A 212 -0.25 0.31 -10.88
CA PRO A 212 0.21 -0.26 -12.14
C PRO A 212 -0.93 -0.84 -12.98
N TYR A 213 -2.14 -0.93 -12.43
CA TYR A 213 -3.32 -1.49 -13.10
C TYR A 213 -4.12 -0.46 -13.89
N VAL A 214 -3.84 0.81 -13.69
CA VAL A 214 -4.34 1.90 -14.52
C VAL A 214 -3.43 2.06 -15.73
N VAL A 215 -3.99 2.28 -16.91
CA VAL A 215 -3.35 2.16 -18.22
C VAL A 215 -2.21 3.17 -18.49
N HIS A 216 -1.88 4.01 -17.55
CA HIS A 216 -0.84 5.03 -17.70
C HIS A 216 -0.07 5.17 -16.40
N HIS A 217 1.14 5.66 -16.52
CA HIS A 217 2.01 5.90 -15.39
C HIS A 217 1.54 7.08 -14.53
N GLY A 218 1.63 6.92 -13.25
CA GLY A 218 1.21 7.89 -12.27
C GLY A 218 -0.25 7.68 -11.91
N SER A 219 -0.43 7.14 -10.80
CA SER A 219 -1.67 6.65 -10.26
C SER A 219 -2.63 7.75 -9.99
N LEU A 220 -3.81 7.57 -10.50
CA LEU A 220 -4.96 8.37 -10.14
C LEU A 220 -5.51 7.89 -8.80
N GLY A 221 -4.99 8.43 -7.72
CA GLY A 221 -5.52 8.26 -6.37
C GLY A 221 -6.30 9.47 -5.91
N SER A 222 -6.80 9.42 -4.68
CA SER A 222 -7.52 10.55 -4.06
C SER A 222 -6.61 11.45 -3.23
N PHE A 223 -5.29 11.34 -3.38
CA PHE A 223 -4.30 12.08 -2.61
C PHE A 223 -3.22 12.65 -3.55
N ALA A 224 -2.84 13.89 -3.33
CA ALA A 224 -1.72 14.52 -4.03
C ALA A 224 -0.89 15.41 -3.12
N MET A 225 0.40 15.51 -3.42
CA MET A 225 1.34 16.47 -2.84
C MET A 225 1.73 17.50 -3.90
N ILE A 226 1.70 18.77 -3.55
CA ILE A 226 2.04 19.87 -4.45
C ILE A 226 3.25 20.60 -3.90
N TYR A 227 4.24 20.81 -4.75
CA TYR A 227 5.45 21.60 -4.45
C TYR A 227 5.41 22.88 -5.27
N ALA A 228 5.64 24.02 -4.62
CA ALA A 228 5.66 25.34 -5.22
C ALA A 228 7.09 25.85 -5.32
N GLU A 229 7.53 26.29 -6.52
CA GLU A 229 8.81 26.97 -6.66
C GLU A 229 8.78 28.32 -5.94
N ASN A 230 7.67 29.04 -6.03
CA ASN A 230 7.46 30.32 -5.35
C ASN A 230 6.66 30.11 -4.05
N GLN A 231 7.34 30.15 -2.92
CA GLN A 231 6.73 29.92 -1.60
C GLN A 231 5.69 30.97 -1.19
N GLU A 232 5.75 32.18 -1.75
CA GLU A 232 4.79 33.25 -1.47
C GLU A 232 3.39 32.94 -2.04
N LEU A 233 3.30 32.02 -2.99
CA LEU A 233 2.04 31.63 -3.62
C LEU A 233 1.31 30.48 -2.92
N ILE A 234 1.92 29.82 -1.96
CA ILE A 234 1.33 28.62 -1.31
C ILE A 234 -0.05 28.95 -0.73
N SER A 235 -0.19 30.04 0.02
CA SER A 235 -1.48 30.41 0.62
C SER A 235 -2.55 30.70 -0.43
N LYS A 236 -2.18 31.36 -1.54
CA LYS A 236 -3.10 31.64 -2.64
C LYS A 236 -3.49 30.38 -3.39
N ALA A 237 -2.54 29.48 -3.61
CA ALA A 237 -2.80 28.20 -4.26
C ALA A 237 -3.76 27.33 -3.40
N ILE A 238 -3.58 27.32 -2.07
CA ILE A 238 -4.50 26.66 -1.14
C ILE A 238 -5.92 27.23 -1.29
N GLU A 239 -6.06 28.58 -1.33
CA GLU A 239 -7.36 29.23 -1.50
C GLU A 239 -8.03 28.87 -2.85
N GLU A 240 -7.27 28.88 -3.95
CA GLU A 240 -7.78 28.51 -5.26
C GLU A 240 -8.20 27.05 -5.34
N ILE A 241 -7.41 26.13 -4.76
CA ILE A 241 -7.73 24.69 -4.75
C ILE A 241 -8.95 24.42 -3.88
N LYS A 242 -9.13 25.09 -2.75
CA LYS A 242 -10.34 24.99 -1.91
C LYS A 242 -11.64 25.36 -2.62
N ASN A 243 -11.56 26.13 -3.71
CA ASN A 243 -12.72 26.47 -4.52
C ASN A 243 -13.12 25.37 -5.53
N ILE A 244 -12.35 24.28 -5.63
CA ILE A 244 -12.70 23.11 -6.46
C ILE A 244 -13.67 22.25 -5.65
N PRO A 245 -14.95 22.09 -6.07
CA PRO A 245 -15.96 21.38 -5.29
C PRO A 245 -15.65 19.90 -5.04
N GLU A 246 -14.85 19.32 -5.92
CA GLU A 246 -14.45 17.92 -5.89
C GLU A 246 -13.22 17.65 -5.00
N ILE A 247 -12.59 18.70 -4.46
CA ILE A 247 -11.52 18.60 -3.46
C ILE A 247 -12.14 18.75 -2.07
N GLU A 248 -12.01 17.73 -1.24
CA GLU A 248 -12.59 17.69 0.09
C GLU A 248 -11.65 18.30 1.15
N GLU A 249 -10.36 18.11 1.01
CA GLU A 249 -9.37 18.64 1.94
C GLU A 249 -8.16 19.24 1.25
N VAL A 250 -7.77 20.42 1.72
CA VAL A 250 -6.54 21.12 1.29
C VAL A 250 -5.83 21.64 2.52
N LEU A 251 -4.63 21.16 2.73
CA LEU A 251 -3.81 21.47 3.91
C LEU A 251 -2.44 22.03 3.52
N SER A 252 -1.91 22.89 4.33
CA SER A 252 -0.47 23.22 4.30
C SER A 252 0.37 22.00 4.72
N LYS A 253 1.66 21.98 4.36
CA LYS A 253 2.62 20.97 4.80
C LYS A 253 2.54 20.72 6.31
N GLN A 254 2.58 21.79 7.10
CA GLN A 254 2.60 21.70 8.55
C GLN A 254 1.33 21.05 9.12
N GLU A 255 0.17 21.44 8.60
CA GLU A 255 -1.11 20.86 9.00
C GLU A 255 -1.18 19.38 8.62
N ALA A 256 -0.86 19.02 7.37
CA ALA A 256 -0.87 17.66 6.88
C ALA A 256 0.10 16.74 7.65
N CYS A 257 1.32 17.20 7.88
CA CYS A 257 2.32 16.44 8.66
C CYS A 257 1.88 16.21 10.10
N LYS A 258 1.22 17.19 10.71
CA LYS A 258 0.67 17.05 12.07
C LYS A 258 -0.52 16.10 12.13
N ILE A 259 -1.47 16.20 11.19
CA ILE A 259 -2.72 15.43 11.19
C ILE A 259 -2.47 13.98 10.76
N TYR A 260 -1.70 13.80 9.67
CA TYR A 260 -1.49 12.51 9.04
C TYR A 260 -0.13 11.88 9.37
N HIS A 261 0.63 12.50 10.27
CA HIS A 261 1.95 12.02 10.69
C HIS A 261 2.89 11.73 9.52
N LEU A 262 2.92 12.66 8.54
CA LEU A 262 3.80 12.57 7.39
C LEU A 262 5.21 13.12 7.72
N PRO A 263 6.27 12.65 7.06
CA PRO A 263 7.62 13.21 7.23
C PRO A 263 7.73 14.54 6.49
N GLU A 264 8.08 15.61 7.20
CA GLU A 264 8.12 17.00 6.66
C GLU A 264 9.05 17.14 5.45
N ASP A 265 10.20 16.47 5.48
CA ASP A 265 11.23 16.54 4.44
C ASP A 265 10.87 15.74 3.17
N ARG A 266 9.79 14.95 3.21
CA ARG A 266 9.28 14.16 2.08
C ARG A 266 7.86 14.51 1.69
N SER A 267 7.33 15.58 2.24
CA SER A 267 5.97 16.06 1.99
C SER A 267 5.97 17.34 1.15
N GLY A 268 4.95 17.46 0.29
CA GLY A 268 4.74 18.66 -0.50
C GLY A 268 4.37 19.89 0.34
N ASP A 269 4.45 21.07 -0.23
CA ASP A 269 4.09 22.33 0.42
C ASP A 269 2.59 22.43 0.68
N ILE A 270 1.80 21.74 -0.17
CA ILE A 270 0.35 21.59 -0.05
C ILE A 270 0.01 20.10 -0.19
N VAL A 271 -0.94 19.65 0.60
CA VAL A 271 -1.52 18.28 0.51
C VAL A 271 -3.00 18.41 0.21
N CYS A 272 -3.47 17.65 -0.79
CA CYS A 272 -4.86 17.65 -1.21
C CYS A 272 -5.45 16.27 -1.20
N MET A 273 -6.73 16.18 -0.84
CA MET A 273 -7.54 14.95 -0.97
C MET A 273 -8.83 15.26 -1.71
N SER A 274 -9.17 14.40 -2.67
CA SER A 274 -10.43 14.51 -3.39
C SER A 274 -11.60 13.90 -2.60
N SER A 275 -12.81 14.30 -2.97
CA SER A 275 -14.03 13.68 -2.48
C SER A 275 -14.14 12.21 -2.92
N GLU A 276 -15.08 11.47 -2.33
CA GLU A 276 -15.22 10.02 -2.43
C GLU A 276 -15.15 9.47 -3.86
N SER A 277 -15.84 10.11 -4.81
CA SER A 277 -15.97 9.63 -6.19
C SER A 277 -14.97 10.22 -7.18
N PHE A 278 -13.96 10.98 -6.72
CA PHE A 278 -12.97 11.65 -7.56
C PHE A 278 -11.56 11.15 -7.31
N THR A 279 -10.72 11.30 -8.32
CA THR A 279 -9.27 11.13 -8.24
C THR A 279 -8.55 12.42 -8.59
N ILE A 280 -7.28 12.50 -8.22
CA ILE A 280 -6.39 13.60 -8.57
C ILE A 280 -5.32 13.10 -9.52
N GLY A 281 -5.16 13.79 -10.65
CA GLY A 281 -4.08 13.62 -11.59
C GLY A 281 -3.15 14.83 -11.62
N SER A 282 -1.98 14.68 -12.25
CA SER A 282 -1.06 15.79 -12.48
C SER A 282 -1.53 16.66 -13.64
N THR A 283 -1.30 16.24 -14.87
CA THR A 283 -1.78 16.91 -16.10
C THR A 283 -2.63 15.94 -16.91
N LYS A 284 -3.61 16.45 -17.65
CA LYS A 284 -4.46 15.63 -18.51
C LYS A 284 -3.66 14.87 -19.57
N SER A 285 -2.58 15.47 -20.07
CA SER A 285 -1.71 14.86 -21.07
C SER A 285 -0.92 13.66 -20.59
N LYS A 286 -0.72 13.53 -19.28
CA LYS A 286 -0.01 12.40 -18.65
C LYS A 286 -0.93 11.24 -18.31
N HIS A 287 -2.25 11.40 -18.42
CA HIS A 287 -3.24 10.41 -17.99
C HIS A 287 -4.25 10.11 -19.11
N ASP A 288 -3.98 9.09 -19.91
CA ASP A 288 -4.90 8.63 -20.94
C ASP A 288 -5.99 7.71 -20.35
N LEU A 289 -7.13 8.29 -20.02
CA LEU A 289 -8.28 7.56 -19.49
C LEU A 289 -9.13 6.85 -20.55
N SER A 290 -8.87 7.10 -21.85
CA SER A 290 -9.67 6.53 -22.94
C SER A 290 -9.49 5.02 -23.10
N SER A 291 -8.43 4.46 -22.56
CA SER A 291 -8.08 3.04 -22.64
C SER A 291 -8.56 2.21 -21.43
N LEU A 292 -9.24 2.82 -20.47
CA LEU A 292 -9.88 2.09 -19.37
C LEU A 292 -10.98 1.17 -19.90
N LYS A 293 -10.90 -0.12 -19.55
CA LYS A 293 -11.88 -1.14 -19.96
C LYS A 293 -12.93 -1.37 -18.87
N GLU A 294 -12.54 -1.22 -17.63
CA GLU A 294 -13.40 -1.32 -16.44
C GLU A 294 -13.57 0.07 -15.80
N PRO A 295 -14.67 0.29 -15.04
CA PRO A 295 -14.86 1.53 -14.29
C PRO A 295 -13.66 1.82 -13.38
N LEU A 296 -13.21 3.08 -13.35
CA LEU A 296 -12.08 3.48 -12.50
C LEU A 296 -12.42 3.25 -11.02
N ARG A 297 -11.57 2.52 -10.34
CA ARG A 297 -11.60 2.30 -8.89
C ARG A 297 -10.24 2.64 -8.32
N SER A 298 -10.20 3.38 -7.22
CA SER A 298 -8.94 3.81 -6.61
C SER A 298 -9.12 4.09 -5.11
N HIS A 299 -8.03 4.56 -4.50
CA HIS A 299 -7.91 4.76 -3.05
C HIS A 299 -7.04 5.99 -2.73
N GLY A 300 -6.69 6.15 -1.45
CA GLY A 300 -5.75 7.16 -0.95
C GLY A 300 -6.40 8.38 -0.30
N GLY A 301 -7.73 8.50 -0.37
CA GLY A 301 -8.48 9.57 0.27
C GLY A 301 -9.03 9.20 1.65
N LEU A 302 -9.85 10.09 2.18
CA LEU A 302 -10.46 9.93 3.51
C LEU A 302 -11.47 8.78 3.55
N HIS A 303 -12.11 8.49 2.41
CA HIS A 303 -13.17 7.49 2.28
C HIS A 303 -12.68 6.05 2.15
N GLU A 304 -11.38 5.84 1.94
CA GLU A 304 -10.74 4.53 1.87
C GLU A 304 -9.95 4.18 3.14
N ARG A 305 -10.15 4.92 4.25
CA ARG A 305 -9.42 4.71 5.52
C ARG A 305 -9.98 3.56 6.35
N GLU A 306 -11.25 3.24 6.21
CA GLU A 306 -11.85 2.13 6.93
C GLU A 306 -11.51 0.81 6.27
N VAL A 307 -10.91 -0.09 7.05
CA VAL A 307 -10.45 -1.41 6.61
C VAL A 307 -10.92 -2.50 7.56
N PRO A 308 -11.08 -3.75 7.11
CA PRO A 308 -11.38 -4.85 8.00
C PRO A 308 -10.25 -5.08 9.00
N PHE A 309 -10.60 -5.49 10.22
CA PHE A 309 -9.67 -5.98 11.23
C PHE A 309 -10.25 -7.24 11.86
N ILE A 310 -9.77 -8.40 11.43
CA ILE A 310 -10.30 -9.71 11.80
C ILE A 310 -9.24 -10.45 12.63
N ILE A 311 -9.64 -10.98 13.78
CA ILE A 311 -8.79 -11.78 14.65
C ILE A 311 -9.47 -13.11 14.96
N ASN A 312 -8.69 -14.18 15.04
CA ASN A 312 -9.20 -15.52 15.34
C ASN A 312 -9.30 -15.84 16.84
N SER A 313 -9.44 -14.82 17.69
CA SER A 313 -9.61 -15.00 19.13
C SER A 313 -11.04 -14.67 19.58
N PRO A 314 -11.94 -15.66 19.74
CA PRO A 314 -13.33 -15.40 20.11
C PRO A 314 -13.51 -14.82 21.51
N ASN A 315 -12.50 -14.93 22.36
CA ASN A 315 -12.54 -14.48 23.76
C ASN A 315 -11.94 -13.06 23.93
N MET A 316 -11.45 -12.44 22.88
CA MET A 316 -10.94 -11.08 22.95
C MET A 316 -12.10 -10.09 22.83
N ASP A 317 -12.37 -9.36 23.88
CA ASP A 317 -13.35 -8.28 23.86
C ASP A 317 -12.76 -7.05 23.16
N ILE A 318 -13.06 -6.91 21.88
CA ILE A 318 -12.61 -5.78 21.06
C ILE A 318 -13.41 -4.51 21.32
N THR A 319 -14.56 -4.58 21.99
CA THR A 319 -15.41 -3.41 22.28
C THR A 319 -14.79 -2.48 23.34
N THR A 320 -13.89 -3.00 24.15
CA THR A 320 -13.15 -2.23 25.16
C THR A 320 -11.91 -1.54 24.58
N LEU A 321 -11.55 -1.87 23.34
CA LEU A 321 -10.41 -1.29 22.65
C LEU A 321 -10.84 0.05 22.05
N GLY A 322 -10.02 1.06 22.19
CA GLY A 322 -10.22 2.35 21.51
C GLY A 322 -10.16 2.20 19.98
N GLN A 323 -9.81 3.24 19.28
CA GLN A 323 -9.61 3.17 17.84
C GLN A 323 -8.46 2.20 17.51
N ILE A 324 -8.76 1.19 16.67
CA ILE A 324 -7.80 0.20 16.18
C ILE A 324 -7.34 0.63 14.80
N TYR A 325 -6.04 0.49 14.54
CA TYR A 325 -5.42 0.74 13.25
C TYR A 325 -4.86 -0.56 12.66
N ASN A 326 -4.72 -0.62 11.34
CA ASN A 326 -4.17 -1.78 10.67
C ASN A 326 -2.76 -2.17 11.17
N TYR A 327 -1.92 -1.20 11.55
CA TYR A 327 -0.59 -1.45 12.10
C TYR A 327 -0.61 -2.07 13.53
N ASP A 328 -1.76 -2.09 14.20
CA ASP A 328 -1.92 -2.76 15.49
C ASP A 328 -2.00 -4.29 15.34
N ALA A 329 -2.09 -4.81 14.11
CA ALA A 329 -2.19 -6.23 13.81
C ALA A 329 -1.10 -7.07 14.51
N PHE A 330 0.14 -6.60 14.49
CA PHE A 330 1.24 -7.30 15.16
C PHE A 330 1.13 -7.27 16.70
N TYR A 331 0.63 -6.19 17.26
CA TYR A 331 0.39 -6.10 18.69
C TYR A 331 -0.64 -7.13 19.14
N TYR A 332 -1.77 -7.21 18.42
CA TYR A 332 -2.82 -8.17 18.75
C TYR A 332 -2.38 -9.62 18.51
N ALA A 333 -1.70 -9.90 17.41
CA ALA A 333 -1.17 -11.24 17.13
C ALA A 333 -0.21 -11.72 18.24
N ALA A 334 0.74 -10.88 18.65
CA ALA A 334 1.68 -11.22 19.72
C ALA A 334 1.00 -11.36 21.10
N HIS A 335 -0.04 -10.55 21.40
CA HIS A 335 -0.79 -10.67 22.67
C HIS A 335 -1.62 -11.94 22.74
N MET A 336 -2.18 -12.41 21.61
CA MET A 336 -2.92 -13.66 21.56
C MET A 336 -2.01 -14.88 21.70
N ALA A 337 -0.81 -14.83 21.14
CA ALA A 337 0.16 -15.93 21.20
C ALA A 337 0.67 -16.20 22.64
N ASN A 338 0.55 -15.24 23.53
CA ASN A 338 0.99 -15.35 24.93
C ASN A 338 -0.11 -15.82 25.91
N LYS A 339 -1.29 -16.19 25.41
CA LYS A 339 -2.40 -16.72 26.22
C LYS A 339 -2.62 -18.19 25.99
#